data_5037e198133463858006d01a4fd3418f
#
_entry.id   5037e198133463858006d01a4fd3418f
#
_cell.length_a   1.000
_cell.length_b   1.000
_cell.length_c   1.000
_cell.angle_alpha   90.00
_cell.angle_beta   90.00
_cell.angle_gamma   90.00
#
_symmetry.space_group_name_H-M   'P 1'
#
loop_
_entity.id
_entity.type
_entity.pdbx_description
1 polymer ?
#
loop_
_entity_poly.entity_id
_entity_poly.type
_entity_poly.pdbx_seq_one_letter_code
_entity_poly.pdbx_strand_id
1 'polypeptide(L)'
;GEQSIQKYKDELSINGDLSYLNLDWKPVPILSKFVDIVVNGISGKTYDIKAYAQDPQSIKKRTDYASMLYEDMVAKEYLDSLQETLGINLYQTPNVDTVPESKEELELHMQLSYKQSIEIAEEEAIASVLAQNKYDLTRKRLNMDLTVLGIAVAKTSFNTAEGITVDYVDPAYVVYSYTEDPNFDDVYYVGEVKSITIPELKKEFPDIGEKELERIQSMPGNSQYITGWGNYDENTVQVLYFDYKTYHNQVFKIKETPQGLMKALEKPDSFNPPENNNFERVSRSIEVLYTGAKVLGSNEMVKWELAENMSRPTADTTKVEMNYALCAPRMYKGRIESLVSKCIGFADMIQLTHLKLQQVLSRMVPDGVYLDMDGLAEVDLGNGTNYNPAEALNMYFQTGSIVGRSLTQDGDMNAGKVPIQELNSSSGQGKINALI
;
A
#
# COMPACT_ATOMS: atom_id res chain seq x y z
N GLY A 1 6.93 -2.15 10.67
CA GLY A 1 7.82 -2.66 11.66
C GLY A 1 8.93 -1.69 12.00
N GLU A 2 9.00 -1.31 13.24
CA GLU A 2 10.14 -0.54 13.75
C GLU A 2 11.35 -1.47 13.90
N GLN A 3 12.53 -0.97 13.56
CA GLN A 3 13.77 -1.67 13.84
C GLN A 3 13.99 -1.70 15.36
N SER A 4 14.13 -2.89 15.93
CA SER A 4 14.25 -3.04 17.39
C SER A 4 15.65 -2.63 17.86
N ILE A 5 15.74 -1.50 18.57
CA ILE A 5 16.98 -1.04 19.22
C ILE A 5 17.50 -2.08 20.20
N GLN A 6 16.61 -2.79 20.89
CA GLN A 6 16.99 -3.83 21.85
C GLN A 6 17.78 -4.95 21.20
N LYS A 7 17.39 -5.38 19.98
CA LYS A 7 18.14 -6.38 19.21
C LYS A 7 19.59 -5.99 18.97
N TYR A 8 19.84 -4.71 18.64
CA TYR A 8 21.20 -4.21 18.41
C TYR A 8 22.01 -4.12 19.70
N LYS A 9 21.34 -3.75 20.80
CA LYS A 9 21.97 -3.74 22.12
C LYS A 9 22.36 -5.15 22.56
N ASP A 10 21.49 -6.13 22.36
CA ASP A 10 21.76 -7.53 22.70
C ASP A 10 22.92 -8.10 21.88
N GLU A 11 22.99 -7.80 20.59
CA GLU A 11 24.08 -8.23 19.70
C GLU A 11 25.45 -7.61 20.01
N LEU A 12 25.48 -6.39 20.55
CA LEU A 12 26.70 -5.64 20.86
C LEU A 12 27.09 -5.72 22.33
N SER A 13 26.24 -6.23 23.21
CA SER A 13 26.52 -6.37 24.64
C SER A 13 27.53 -7.50 24.89
N ILE A 14 28.42 -7.29 25.86
CA ILE A 14 29.29 -8.33 26.40
C ILE A 14 28.73 -8.72 27.77
N ASN A 15 28.18 -9.92 27.89
CA ASN A 15 27.52 -10.40 29.11
C ASN A 15 26.40 -9.46 29.64
N GLY A 16 25.70 -8.76 28.72
CA GLY A 16 24.63 -7.83 29.07
C GLY A 16 25.13 -6.42 29.46
N ASP A 17 26.42 -6.18 29.52
CA ASP A 17 27.01 -4.87 29.82
C ASP A 17 27.19 -4.04 28.54
N LEU A 18 26.69 -2.79 28.58
CA LEU A 18 26.76 -1.81 27.49
C LEU A 18 27.49 -0.53 27.94
N SER A 19 27.96 -0.48 29.22
CA SER A 19 28.52 0.73 29.83
C SER A 19 29.78 1.25 29.10
N TYR A 20 30.51 0.38 28.43
CA TYR A 20 31.70 0.69 27.65
C TYR A 20 31.41 1.23 26.24
N LEU A 21 30.12 1.25 25.81
CA LEU A 21 29.71 1.70 24.49
C LEU A 21 29.03 3.07 24.58
N ASN A 22 29.67 4.08 23.98
CA ASN A 22 29.05 5.38 23.76
C ASN A 22 28.66 5.50 22.28
N LEU A 23 27.49 4.93 21.93
CA LEU A 23 27.01 4.86 20.56
C LEU A 23 25.66 5.56 20.40
N ASP A 24 25.40 6.13 19.23
CA ASP A 24 24.07 6.58 18.85
C ASP A 24 23.25 5.37 18.35
N TRP A 25 22.30 4.94 19.18
CA TRP A 25 21.46 3.76 18.91
C TRP A 25 20.32 4.03 17.93
N LYS A 26 20.15 5.27 17.44
CA LYS A 26 19.07 5.59 16.51
C LYS A 26 19.28 4.84 15.20
N PRO A 27 18.24 4.12 14.72
CA PRO A 27 18.31 3.45 13.43
C PRO A 27 18.51 4.46 12.29
N VAL A 28 19.38 4.11 11.34
CA VAL A 28 19.56 4.91 10.13
C VAL A 28 18.34 4.68 9.21
N PRO A 29 17.57 5.71 8.84
CA PRO A 29 16.30 5.56 8.13
C PRO A 29 16.49 5.31 6.63
N ILE A 30 17.24 4.26 6.26
CA ILE A 30 17.52 3.90 4.87
C ILE A 30 16.28 3.35 4.18
N LEU A 31 15.52 2.48 4.87
CA LEU A 31 14.35 1.82 4.31
C LEU A 31 13.25 2.80 3.91
N SER A 32 13.01 3.86 4.70
CA SER A 32 12.00 4.87 4.39
C SER A 32 12.25 5.52 3.03
N LYS A 33 13.50 5.87 2.73
CA LYS A 33 13.87 6.44 1.42
C LYS A 33 13.58 5.49 0.26
N PHE A 34 13.89 4.21 0.40
CA PHE A 34 13.61 3.22 -0.65
C PHE A 34 12.11 2.97 -0.80
N VAL A 35 11.36 2.93 0.30
CA VAL A 35 9.88 2.83 0.26
C VAL A 35 9.29 4.01 -0.49
N ASP A 36 9.72 5.24 -0.21
CA ASP A 36 9.25 6.43 -0.90
C ASP A 36 9.56 6.40 -2.40
N ILE A 37 10.75 5.93 -2.80
CA ILE A 37 11.11 5.77 -4.21
C ILE A 37 10.19 4.76 -4.90
N VAL A 38 9.93 3.60 -4.28
CA VAL A 38 9.06 2.56 -4.84
C VAL A 38 7.62 3.07 -4.96
N VAL A 39 7.08 3.66 -3.89
CA VAL A 39 5.70 4.18 -3.86
C VAL A 39 5.50 5.29 -4.89
N ASN A 40 6.43 6.23 -5.00
CA ASN A 40 6.35 7.29 -5.99
C ASN A 40 6.52 6.74 -7.42
N GLY A 41 7.38 5.75 -7.62
CA GLY A 41 7.56 5.08 -8.92
C GLY A 41 6.30 4.35 -9.39
N ILE A 42 5.59 3.66 -8.49
CA ILE A 42 4.31 3.00 -8.80
C ILE A 42 3.20 4.05 -9.00
N SER A 43 3.13 5.05 -8.13
CA SER A 43 2.10 6.09 -8.19
C SER A 43 2.24 6.99 -9.42
N GLY A 44 3.45 7.16 -9.95
CA GLY A 44 3.72 7.92 -11.16
C GLY A 44 3.31 7.23 -12.46
N LYS A 45 2.97 5.93 -12.41
CA LYS A 45 2.42 5.24 -13.59
C LYS A 45 0.99 5.70 -13.81
N THR A 46 0.72 6.22 -15.00
CA THR A 46 -0.64 6.54 -15.44
C THR A 46 -1.41 5.26 -15.71
N TYR A 47 -2.69 5.28 -15.44
CA TYR A 47 -3.64 4.26 -15.88
C TYR A 47 -4.59 4.89 -16.91
N ASP A 48 -4.94 4.12 -17.90
CA ASP A 48 -5.88 4.52 -18.93
C ASP A 48 -7.14 3.66 -18.76
N ILE A 49 -8.30 4.32 -18.66
CA ILE A 49 -9.58 3.66 -18.50
C ILE A 49 -10.21 3.58 -19.88
N LYS A 50 -10.54 2.36 -20.30
CA LYS A 50 -11.23 2.10 -21.55
C LYS A 50 -12.50 1.31 -21.28
N ALA A 51 -13.62 1.86 -21.71
CA ALA A 51 -14.90 1.19 -21.66
C ALA A 51 -15.22 0.54 -23.01
N TYR A 52 -15.82 -0.63 -22.99
CA TYR A 52 -16.28 -1.34 -24.18
C TYR A 52 -17.71 -1.82 -23.96
N ALA A 53 -18.62 -1.33 -24.78
CA ALA A 53 -20.00 -1.77 -24.74
C ALA A 53 -20.13 -3.20 -25.29
N GLN A 54 -20.74 -4.09 -24.51
CA GLN A 54 -20.90 -5.50 -24.82
C GLN A 54 -22.37 -5.88 -25.10
N ASP A 55 -23.27 -4.92 -25.11
CA ASP A 55 -24.66 -5.13 -25.43
C ASP A 55 -24.84 -5.49 -26.93
N PRO A 56 -25.85 -6.32 -27.31
CA PRO A 56 -26.04 -6.77 -28.69
C PRO A 56 -26.22 -5.63 -29.68
N GLN A 57 -26.82 -4.50 -29.26
CA GLN A 57 -27.03 -3.33 -30.14
C GLN A 57 -25.74 -2.60 -30.43
N SER A 58 -24.89 -2.44 -29.41
CA SER A 58 -23.57 -1.78 -29.55
C SER A 58 -22.62 -2.64 -30.39
N ILE A 59 -22.63 -3.96 -30.19
CA ILE A 59 -21.86 -4.90 -31.01
C ILE A 59 -22.30 -4.80 -32.46
N LYS A 60 -23.62 -4.78 -32.72
CA LYS A 60 -24.17 -4.63 -34.09
C LYS A 60 -23.72 -3.31 -34.71
N LYS A 61 -23.88 -2.18 -34.04
CA LYS A 61 -23.42 -0.86 -34.53
C LYS A 61 -21.94 -0.86 -34.88
N ARG A 62 -21.09 -1.48 -34.03
CA ARG A 62 -19.65 -1.62 -34.30
C ARG A 62 -19.38 -2.43 -35.54
N THR A 63 -20.11 -3.54 -35.72
CA THR A 63 -19.98 -4.39 -36.89
C THR A 63 -20.47 -3.69 -38.16
N ASP A 64 -21.63 -3.03 -38.09
CA ASP A 64 -22.20 -2.26 -39.21
C ASP A 64 -21.26 -1.15 -39.65
N TYR A 65 -20.65 -0.42 -38.69
CA TYR A 65 -19.66 0.63 -38.98
C TYR A 65 -18.36 0.08 -39.60
N ALA A 66 -17.86 -1.04 -39.10
CA ALA A 66 -16.70 -1.69 -39.67
C ALA A 66 -16.97 -2.19 -41.09
N SER A 67 -18.18 -2.74 -41.35
CA SER A 67 -18.57 -3.15 -42.69
C SER A 67 -18.67 -1.97 -43.65
N MET A 68 -19.24 -0.86 -43.20
CA MET A 68 -19.34 0.38 -43.99
C MET A 68 -17.95 0.91 -44.38
N LEU A 69 -17.01 0.99 -43.41
CA LEU A 69 -15.64 1.38 -43.68
C LEU A 69 -14.91 0.42 -44.64
N TYR A 70 -15.17 -0.89 -44.51
CA TYR A 70 -14.60 -1.90 -45.39
C TYR A 70 -15.12 -1.76 -46.83
N GLU A 71 -16.43 -1.51 -47.00
CA GLU A 71 -17.05 -1.27 -48.31
C GLU A 71 -16.48 -0.01 -48.96
N ASP A 72 -16.37 1.10 -48.21
CA ASP A 72 -15.78 2.35 -48.68
C ASP A 72 -14.28 2.17 -49.03
N MET A 73 -13.52 1.40 -48.24
CA MET A 73 -12.11 1.09 -48.49
C MET A 73 -11.94 0.31 -49.81
N VAL A 74 -12.77 -0.73 -50.04
CA VAL A 74 -12.66 -1.55 -51.25
C VAL A 74 -13.09 -0.77 -52.49
N ALA A 75 -14.05 0.15 -52.36
CA ALA A 75 -14.56 0.98 -53.44
C ALA A 75 -13.82 2.31 -53.63
N LYS A 76 -12.79 2.62 -52.80
CA LYS A 76 -12.14 3.92 -52.72
C LYS A 76 -11.73 4.49 -54.07
N GLU A 77 -10.98 3.72 -54.88
CA GLU A 77 -10.51 4.16 -56.19
C GLU A 77 -11.67 4.51 -57.14
N TYR A 78 -12.77 3.79 -57.07
CA TYR A 78 -13.95 4.03 -57.87
C TYR A 78 -14.75 5.24 -57.39
N LEU A 79 -14.92 5.36 -56.08
CA LEU A 79 -15.60 6.50 -55.43
C LEU A 79 -14.87 7.80 -55.65
N ASP A 80 -13.53 7.82 -55.57
CA ASP A 80 -12.71 8.99 -55.88
C ASP A 80 -12.86 9.45 -57.31
N SER A 81 -12.85 8.50 -58.29
CA SER A 81 -13.05 8.84 -59.71
C SER A 81 -14.45 9.40 -60.01
N LEU A 82 -15.46 8.91 -59.30
CA LEU A 82 -16.83 9.42 -59.41
C LEU A 82 -16.96 10.79 -58.74
N GLN A 83 -16.32 10.99 -57.60
CA GLN A 83 -16.29 12.28 -56.89
C GLN A 83 -15.64 13.38 -57.75
N GLU A 84 -14.52 13.08 -58.43
CA GLU A 84 -13.86 14.00 -59.37
C GLU A 84 -14.76 14.34 -60.58
N THR A 85 -15.53 13.33 -61.08
CA THR A 85 -16.36 13.50 -62.27
C THR A 85 -17.69 14.19 -61.96
N LEU A 86 -18.33 13.85 -60.88
CA LEU A 86 -19.67 14.30 -60.48
C LEU A 86 -19.68 15.43 -59.47
N GLY A 87 -18.60 15.65 -58.76
CA GLY A 87 -18.49 16.66 -57.68
C GLY A 87 -19.32 16.35 -56.43
N ILE A 88 -19.78 15.10 -56.29
CA ILE A 88 -20.63 14.64 -55.17
C ILE A 88 -19.89 13.61 -54.38
N ASN A 89 -19.89 13.75 -53.06
CA ASN A 89 -19.37 12.73 -52.14
C ASN A 89 -20.35 11.56 -52.07
N LEU A 90 -19.89 10.40 -52.52
CA LEU A 90 -20.67 9.14 -52.55
C LEU A 90 -20.23 8.15 -51.48
N TYR A 91 -19.26 8.50 -50.63
CA TYR A 91 -18.86 7.67 -49.53
C TYR A 91 -20.00 7.51 -48.51
N GLN A 92 -20.15 6.34 -47.96
CA GLN A 92 -21.11 6.09 -46.86
C GLN A 92 -20.62 6.70 -45.57
N THR A 93 -19.31 6.81 -45.43
CA THR A 93 -18.66 7.40 -44.27
C THR A 93 -18.75 8.95 -44.36
N PRO A 94 -19.17 9.62 -43.26
CA PRO A 94 -19.33 11.07 -43.27
C PRO A 94 -18.00 11.86 -43.43
N ASN A 95 -16.87 11.23 -43.09
CA ASN A 95 -15.55 11.83 -43.21
C ASN A 95 -14.63 10.94 -44.06
N VAL A 96 -14.33 11.40 -45.27
CA VAL A 96 -13.50 10.68 -46.24
C VAL A 96 -12.08 10.43 -45.74
N ASP A 97 -11.55 11.37 -44.94
CA ASP A 97 -10.20 11.26 -44.38
C ASP A 97 -10.03 10.09 -43.38
N THR A 98 -11.12 9.54 -42.90
CA THR A 98 -11.11 8.40 -41.96
C THR A 98 -11.21 7.04 -42.66
N VAL A 99 -11.35 6.99 -44.01
CA VAL A 99 -11.42 5.74 -44.76
C VAL A 99 -10.03 5.12 -44.85
N PRO A 100 -9.83 3.92 -44.27
CA PRO A 100 -8.51 3.27 -44.21
C PRO A 100 -8.08 2.83 -45.63
N GLU A 101 -6.74 2.72 -45.81
CA GLU A 101 -6.19 2.25 -47.08
C GLU A 101 -5.91 0.75 -47.12
N SER A 102 -5.79 0.15 -45.94
CA SER A 102 -5.55 -1.29 -45.79
C SER A 102 -6.40 -1.92 -44.70
N LYS A 103 -6.49 -3.24 -44.74
CA LYS A 103 -7.20 -3.98 -43.70
C LYS A 103 -6.58 -3.85 -42.31
N GLU A 104 -5.25 -3.78 -42.26
CA GLU A 104 -4.51 -3.56 -41.02
C GLU A 104 -4.82 -2.17 -40.43
N GLU A 105 -4.96 -1.17 -41.28
CA GLU A 105 -5.33 0.19 -40.87
C GLU A 105 -6.78 0.24 -40.39
N LEU A 106 -7.69 -0.49 -41.04
CA LEU A 106 -9.05 -0.63 -40.55
C LEU A 106 -9.10 -1.26 -39.15
N GLU A 107 -8.37 -2.35 -38.93
CA GLU A 107 -8.29 -2.98 -37.62
C GLU A 107 -7.72 -2.02 -36.56
N LEU A 108 -6.68 -1.28 -36.91
CA LEU A 108 -6.07 -0.27 -36.04
C LEU A 108 -7.04 0.87 -35.73
N HIS A 109 -7.77 1.37 -36.72
CA HIS A 109 -8.80 2.39 -36.53
C HIS A 109 -9.90 1.92 -35.59
N MET A 110 -10.41 0.67 -35.78
CA MET A 110 -11.43 0.08 -34.93
C MET A 110 -10.98 -0.16 -33.48
N GLN A 111 -9.67 -0.37 -33.27
CA GLN A 111 -9.11 -0.56 -31.92
C GLN A 111 -8.77 0.76 -31.21
N LEU A 112 -8.28 1.73 -31.93
CA LEU A 112 -7.73 2.96 -31.34
C LEU A 112 -8.66 4.16 -31.41
N SER A 113 -9.37 4.32 -32.54
CA SER A 113 -10.11 5.54 -32.86
C SER A 113 -11.61 5.40 -32.75
N TYR A 114 -12.15 4.21 -33.02
CA TYR A 114 -13.58 4.01 -32.93
C TYR A 114 -14.05 3.88 -31.49
N LYS A 115 -14.94 4.79 -31.09
CA LYS A 115 -15.63 4.75 -29.80
C LYS A 115 -17.10 5.11 -29.98
N GLN A 116 -17.97 4.41 -29.30
CA GLN A 116 -19.38 4.76 -29.24
C GLN A 116 -19.63 5.83 -28.17
N SER A 117 -20.66 6.63 -28.34
CA SER A 117 -21.03 7.66 -27.38
C SER A 117 -21.26 7.15 -25.96
N ILE A 118 -21.77 5.93 -25.81
CA ILE A 118 -21.96 5.27 -24.53
C ILE A 118 -20.61 4.93 -23.86
N GLU A 119 -19.65 4.45 -24.64
CA GLU A 119 -18.30 4.11 -24.14
C GLU A 119 -17.57 5.39 -23.66
N ILE A 120 -17.70 6.48 -24.40
CA ILE A 120 -17.14 7.78 -24.01
C ILE A 120 -17.81 8.29 -22.73
N ALA A 121 -19.14 8.18 -22.64
CA ALA A 121 -19.87 8.61 -21.46
C ALA A 121 -19.51 7.80 -20.21
N GLU A 122 -19.29 6.50 -20.35
CA GLU A 122 -18.84 5.63 -19.25
C GLU A 122 -17.42 5.96 -18.79
N GLU A 123 -16.48 6.18 -19.74
CA GLU A 123 -15.10 6.61 -19.42
C GLU A 123 -15.10 7.93 -18.65
N GLU A 124 -15.87 8.91 -19.12
CA GLU A 124 -15.98 10.22 -18.48
C GLU A 124 -16.66 10.13 -17.10
N ALA A 125 -17.70 9.30 -16.97
CA ALA A 125 -18.36 9.07 -15.69
C ALA A 125 -17.40 8.46 -14.66
N ILE A 126 -16.63 7.42 -15.06
CA ILE A 126 -15.63 6.82 -14.16
C ILE A 126 -14.53 7.83 -13.80
N ALA A 127 -14.02 8.58 -14.77
CA ALA A 127 -13.03 9.62 -14.52
C ALA A 127 -13.54 10.69 -13.54
N SER A 128 -14.79 11.12 -13.70
CA SER A 128 -15.46 12.07 -12.82
C SER A 128 -15.61 11.53 -11.40
N VAL A 129 -16.05 10.27 -11.24
CA VAL A 129 -16.15 9.61 -9.93
C VAL A 129 -14.79 9.52 -9.24
N LEU A 130 -13.74 9.12 -9.95
CA LEU A 130 -12.40 9.02 -9.40
C LEU A 130 -11.84 10.40 -8.99
N ALA A 131 -12.09 11.44 -9.78
CA ALA A 131 -11.71 12.81 -9.47
C ALA A 131 -12.45 13.36 -8.24
N GLN A 132 -13.77 13.12 -8.14
CA GLN A 132 -14.59 13.52 -7.00
C GLN A 132 -14.10 12.87 -5.69
N ASN A 133 -13.73 11.60 -5.74
CA ASN A 133 -13.20 10.84 -4.59
C ASN A 133 -11.71 11.11 -4.31
N LYS A 134 -11.05 11.98 -5.07
CA LYS A 134 -9.60 12.24 -4.95
C LYS A 134 -8.79 10.94 -4.95
N TYR A 135 -9.15 10.04 -5.86
CA TYR A 135 -8.60 8.68 -5.92
C TYR A 135 -7.08 8.62 -5.99
N ASP A 136 -6.42 9.63 -6.56
CA ASP A 136 -4.95 9.67 -6.62
C ASP A 136 -4.30 9.69 -5.22
N LEU A 137 -4.93 10.36 -4.24
CA LEU A 137 -4.46 10.36 -2.86
C LEU A 137 -4.69 8.99 -2.21
N THR A 138 -5.88 8.42 -2.39
CA THR A 138 -6.22 7.07 -1.93
C THR A 138 -5.28 6.03 -2.53
N ARG A 139 -5.02 6.11 -3.84
CA ARG A 139 -4.09 5.24 -4.55
C ARG A 139 -2.67 5.30 -3.99
N LYS A 140 -2.19 6.50 -3.64
CA LYS A 140 -0.88 6.67 -3.03
C LYS A 140 -0.79 5.95 -1.66
N ARG A 141 -1.85 6.03 -0.84
CA ARG A 141 -1.94 5.29 0.43
C ARG A 141 -1.97 3.78 0.20
N LEU A 142 -2.79 3.31 -0.74
CA LEU A 142 -2.87 1.89 -1.11
C LEU A 142 -1.51 1.34 -1.58
N ASN A 143 -0.77 2.11 -2.39
CA ASN A 143 0.58 1.74 -2.84
C ASN A 143 1.58 1.69 -1.68
N MET A 144 1.44 2.58 -0.70
CA MET A 144 2.24 2.55 0.53
C MET A 144 1.97 1.27 1.32
N ASP A 145 0.70 0.91 1.52
CA ASP A 145 0.32 -0.31 2.25
C ASP A 145 0.77 -1.57 1.53
N LEU A 146 0.61 -1.64 0.21
CA LEU A 146 1.15 -2.75 -0.61
C LEU A 146 2.66 -2.91 -0.46
N THR A 147 3.39 -1.82 -0.34
CA THR A 147 4.85 -1.84 -0.18
C THR A 147 5.25 -2.24 1.23
N VAL A 148 4.61 -1.67 2.26
CA VAL A 148 4.98 -1.82 3.67
C VAL A 148 4.35 -3.04 4.31
N LEU A 149 3.05 -3.28 4.08
CA LEU A 149 2.26 -4.36 4.69
C LEU A 149 2.12 -5.56 3.76
N GLY A 150 2.13 -5.32 2.44
CA GLY A 150 1.91 -6.35 1.42
C GLY A 150 0.45 -6.57 1.05
N ILE A 151 -0.48 -5.85 1.65
CA ILE A 151 -1.91 -5.88 1.39
C ILE A 151 -2.45 -4.45 1.29
N ALA A 152 -3.38 -4.23 0.37
CA ALA A 152 -4.13 -2.98 0.26
C ALA A 152 -5.62 -3.27 0.21
N VAL A 153 -6.41 -2.38 0.80
CA VAL A 153 -7.86 -2.54 0.90
C VAL A 153 -8.55 -1.23 0.58
N ALA A 154 -9.51 -1.29 -0.34
CA ALA A 154 -10.41 -0.19 -0.67
C ALA A 154 -11.86 -0.67 -0.54
N LYS A 155 -12.75 0.24 -0.20
CA LYS A 155 -14.20 -0.02 -0.14
C LYS A 155 -14.91 0.88 -1.12
N THR A 156 -15.80 0.30 -1.91
CA THR A 156 -16.74 1.04 -2.74
C THR A 156 -18.11 1.03 -2.07
N SER A 157 -18.74 2.20 -1.99
CA SER A 157 -20.10 2.31 -1.48
C SER A 157 -20.89 3.30 -2.31
N PHE A 158 -22.20 3.22 -2.21
CA PHE A 158 -23.11 4.15 -2.87
C PHE A 158 -23.97 4.84 -1.82
N ASN A 159 -23.99 6.15 -1.89
CA ASN A 159 -24.85 7.00 -1.06
C ASN A 159 -25.66 7.91 -1.99
N THR A 160 -26.96 8.02 -1.76
CA THR A 160 -27.84 8.89 -2.58
C THR A 160 -27.45 10.37 -2.52
N ALA A 161 -26.76 10.81 -1.47
CA ALA A 161 -26.30 12.19 -1.31
C ALA A 161 -24.97 12.47 -2.01
N GLU A 162 -24.05 11.52 -2.00
CA GLU A 162 -22.67 11.69 -2.48
C GLU A 162 -22.38 10.90 -3.78
N GLY A 163 -23.28 9.98 -4.14
CA GLY A 163 -23.09 9.09 -5.27
C GLY A 163 -22.17 7.91 -4.91
N ILE A 164 -21.32 7.52 -5.85
CA ILE A 164 -20.35 6.43 -5.65
C ILE A 164 -19.14 6.97 -4.88
N THR A 165 -18.84 6.36 -3.73
CA THR A 165 -17.66 6.67 -2.93
C THR A 165 -16.64 5.55 -3.01
N VAL A 166 -15.35 5.92 -3.02
CA VAL A 166 -14.21 5.01 -3.00
C VAL A 166 -13.34 5.38 -1.79
N ASP A 167 -13.48 4.60 -0.73
CA ASP A 167 -12.84 4.86 0.55
C ASP A 167 -11.62 3.99 0.75
N TYR A 168 -10.62 4.57 1.38
CA TYR A 168 -9.46 3.84 1.89
C TYR A 168 -9.84 3.09 3.16
N VAL A 169 -9.44 1.83 3.25
CA VAL A 169 -9.58 1.01 4.46
C VAL A 169 -8.20 0.63 4.98
N ASP A 170 -7.97 0.87 6.27
CA ASP A 170 -6.70 0.52 6.90
C ASP A 170 -6.60 -1.01 7.07
N PRO A 171 -5.63 -1.67 6.44
CA PRO A 171 -5.48 -3.12 6.52
C PRO A 171 -5.29 -3.66 7.94
N ALA A 172 -4.84 -2.83 8.89
CA ALA A 172 -4.67 -3.23 10.28
C ALA A 172 -6.00 -3.58 10.98
N TYR A 173 -7.10 -3.03 10.48
CA TYR A 173 -8.44 -3.19 11.07
C TYR A 173 -9.38 -4.02 10.19
N VAL A 174 -8.85 -4.69 9.18
CA VAL A 174 -9.64 -5.53 8.28
C VAL A 174 -9.72 -6.96 8.78
N VAL A 175 -10.92 -7.52 8.72
CA VAL A 175 -11.21 -8.92 9.04
C VAL A 175 -11.77 -9.58 7.79
N TYR A 176 -11.24 -10.73 7.39
CA TYR A 176 -11.69 -11.47 6.21
C TYR A 176 -11.64 -12.98 6.45
N SER A 177 -12.39 -13.73 5.64
CA SER A 177 -12.35 -15.20 5.66
C SER A 177 -11.03 -15.70 5.09
N TYR A 178 -10.60 -16.89 5.55
CA TYR A 178 -9.37 -17.51 5.03
C TYR A 178 -9.42 -17.64 3.51
N THR A 179 -8.35 -17.25 2.86
CA THR A 179 -8.14 -17.36 1.43
C THR A 179 -6.67 -17.64 1.11
N GLU A 180 -6.43 -18.29 -0.02
CA GLU A 180 -5.10 -18.43 -0.63
C GLU A 180 -4.99 -17.63 -1.93
N ASP A 181 -6.09 -16.99 -2.35
CA ASP A 181 -6.13 -16.18 -3.56
C ASP A 181 -5.58 -14.77 -3.31
N PRO A 182 -4.57 -14.29 -4.07
CA PRO A 182 -4.05 -12.93 -3.97
C PRO A 182 -5.06 -11.80 -4.23
N ASN A 183 -6.13 -12.09 -4.98
CA ASN A 183 -7.19 -11.14 -5.30
C ASN A 183 -8.39 -11.22 -4.35
N PHE A 184 -8.44 -12.22 -3.47
CA PHE A 184 -9.51 -12.43 -2.51
C PHE A 184 -10.89 -12.68 -3.14
N ASP A 185 -10.95 -13.30 -4.32
CA ASP A 185 -12.22 -13.56 -5.03
C ASP A 185 -13.07 -14.63 -4.32
N ASP A 186 -12.45 -15.53 -3.57
CA ASP A 186 -13.07 -16.66 -2.87
C ASP A 186 -13.56 -16.32 -1.44
N VAL A 187 -13.35 -15.09 -0.97
CA VAL A 187 -13.79 -14.69 0.38
C VAL A 187 -15.31 -14.61 0.47
N TYR A 188 -15.87 -15.10 1.58
CA TYR A 188 -17.30 -15.05 1.85
C TYR A 188 -17.69 -14.02 2.92
N TYR A 189 -16.75 -13.48 3.70
CA TYR A 189 -16.97 -12.28 4.50
C TYR A 189 -15.73 -11.40 4.51
N VAL A 190 -15.97 -10.10 4.51
CA VAL A 190 -14.96 -9.06 4.73
C VAL A 190 -15.58 -7.99 5.61
N GLY A 191 -14.81 -7.48 6.56
CA GLY A 191 -15.25 -6.40 7.42
C GLY A 191 -14.11 -5.51 7.87
N GLU A 192 -14.47 -4.34 8.35
CA GLU A 192 -13.56 -3.34 8.92
C GLU A 192 -14.01 -2.93 10.32
N VAL A 193 -13.07 -2.74 11.22
CA VAL A 193 -13.34 -2.20 12.56
C VAL A 193 -13.05 -0.72 12.52
N LYS A 194 -14.08 0.10 12.73
CA LYS A 194 -13.96 1.56 12.87
C LYS A 194 -14.21 1.99 14.29
N SER A 195 -13.42 2.92 14.77
CA SER A 195 -13.70 3.60 16.02
C SER A 195 -14.45 4.88 15.71
N ILE A 196 -15.69 4.96 16.16
CA ILE A 196 -16.57 6.11 15.98
C ILE A 196 -17.02 6.67 17.32
N THR A 197 -17.34 7.94 17.36
CA THR A 197 -17.87 8.57 18.56
C THR A 197 -19.33 8.17 18.81
N ILE A 198 -19.77 8.20 20.05
CA ILE A 198 -21.17 7.87 20.40
C ILE A 198 -22.19 8.76 19.66
N PRO A 199 -21.96 10.08 19.50
CA PRO A 199 -22.85 10.92 18.69
C PRO A 199 -22.91 10.51 17.22
N GLU A 200 -21.79 10.08 16.63
CA GLU A 200 -21.75 9.55 15.27
C GLU A 200 -22.49 8.22 15.16
N LEU A 201 -22.32 7.31 16.14
CA LEU A 201 -23.06 6.07 16.21
C LEU A 201 -24.58 6.32 16.23
N LYS A 202 -25.04 7.29 17.04
CA LYS A 202 -26.46 7.67 17.10
C LYS A 202 -26.95 8.30 15.79
N LYS A 203 -26.10 9.06 15.10
CA LYS A 203 -26.41 9.66 13.80
C LYS A 203 -26.56 8.61 12.71
N GLU A 204 -25.65 7.64 12.70
CA GLU A 204 -25.61 6.58 11.69
C GLU A 204 -26.72 5.53 11.91
N PHE A 205 -27.02 5.23 13.17
CA PHE A 205 -28.01 4.23 13.57
C PHE A 205 -29.06 4.86 14.51
N PRO A 206 -30.01 5.63 14.00
CA PRO A 206 -31.00 6.32 14.82
C PRO A 206 -31.95 5.38 15.58
N ASP A 207 -32.07 4.14 15.14
CA ASP A 207 -32.95 3.12 15.73
C ASP A 207 -32.37 2.47 17.00
N ILE A 208 -31.14 2.80 17.38
CA ILE A 208 -30.56 2.31 18.64
C ILE A 208 -31.31 2.91 19.83
N GLY A 209 -31.85 2.03 20.69
CA GLY A 209 -32.52 2.45 21.89
C GLY A 209 -31.61 3.17 22.90
N GLU A 210 -32.16 4.16 23.63
CA GLU A 210 -31.39 4.92 24.64
C GLU A 210 -30.72 4.01 25.70
N LYS A 211 -31.40 2.97 26.13
CA LYS A 211 -30.86 2.00 27.10
C LYS A 211 -29.64 1.24 26.57
N GLU A 212 -29.61 0.94 25.27
CA GLU A 212 -28.49 0.27 24.64
C GLU A 212 -27.32 1.24 24.45
N LEU A 213 -27.60 2.50 24.13
CA LEU A 213 -26.58 3.55 24.10
C LEU A 213 -25.90 3.76 25.45
N GLU A 214 -26.68 3.81 26.55
CA GLU A 214 -26.15 3.91 27.91
C GLU A 214 -25.28 2.68 28.26
N ARG A 215 -25.73 1.51 27.84
CA ARG A 215 -24.98 0.24 28.04
C ARG A 215 -23.67 0.25 27.26
N ILE A 216 -23.69 0.65 26.00
CA ILE A 216 -22.50 0.80 25.16
C ILE A 216 -21.54 1.83 25.77
N GLN A 217 -22.04 2.93 26.28
CA GLN A 217 -21.27 3.98 26.94
C GLN A 217 -20.59 3.49 28.23
N SER A 218 -21.24 2.56 28.95
CA SER A 218 -20.72 1.98 30.20
C SER A 218 -19.75 0.82 30.00
N MET A 219 -19.55 0.34 28.76
CA MET A 219 -18.64 -0.78 28.47
C MET A 219 -17.18 -0.39 28.71
N PRO A 220 -16.40 -1.21 29.45
CA PRO A 220 -14.97 -1.02 29.56
C PRO A 220 -14.32 -1.44 28.24
N GLY A 221 -13.69 -0.52 27.57
CA GLY A 221 -13.01 -0.81 26.29
C GLY A 221 -13.02 0.34 25.30
N ASN A 222 -13.29 1.54 25.78
CA ASN A 222 -13.11 2.74 24.98
C ASN A 222 -11.69 2.75 24.45
N SER A 223 -11.61 2.72 23.14
CA SER A 223 -10.39 2.63 22.40
C SER A 223 -9.56 3.88 22.64
N GLN A 224 -8.47 3.73 23.35
CA GLN A 224 -7.42 4.74 23.34
C GLN A 224 -6.73 4.66 21.98
N TYR A 225 -6.86 5.70 21.17
CA TYR A 225 -5.99 5.86 20.01
C TYR A 225 -4.58 6.17 20.49
N ILE A 226 -3.76 5.15 20.58
CA ILE A 226 -2.31 5.32 20.80
C ILE A 226 -1.70 5.62 19.44
N THR A 227 -1.58 6.88 19.10
CA THR A 227 -0.74 7.30 18.00
C THR A 227 0.66 7.61 18.54
N GLY A 228 1.70 7.46 17.74
CA GLY A 228 3.07 7.82 18.13
C GLY A 228 3.28 9.29 18.50
N TRP A 229 2.23 10.13 18.40
CA TRP A 229 2.23 11.58 18.63
C TRP A 229 1.42 12.00 19.87
N GLY A 230 0.73 11.09 20.53
CA GLY A 230 -0.03 11.36 21.73
C GLY A 230 -1.19 10.40 21.96
N ASN A 231 -1.72 10.39 23.16
CA ASN A 231 -2.94 9.68 23.50
C ASN A 231 -4.11 10.63 23.28
N TYR A 232 -5.01 10.25 22.38
CA TYR A 232 -6.30 10.92 22.23
C TYR A 232 -7.33 10.17 23.07
N ASP A 233 -7.79 10.83 24.11
CA ASP A 233 -8.79 10.27 25.05
C ASP A 233 -10.17 10.69 24.58
N GLU A 234 -10.63 10.12 23.47
CA GLU A 234 -11.99 10.31 22.98
C GLU A 234 -12.87 9.13 23.37
N ASN A 235 -14.10 9.42 23.72
CA ASN A 235 -15.13 8.43 24.05
C ASN A 235 -15.60 7.75 22.76
N THR A 236 -14.77 6.85 22.22
CA THR A 236 -15.03 6.16 20.97
C THR A 236 -15.43 4.71 21.21
N VAL A 237 -16.29 4.21 20.33
CA VAL A 237 -16.78 2.85 20.33
C VAL A 237 -16.28 2.16 19.05
N GLN A 238 -15.85 0.92 19.18
CA GLN A 238 -15.45 0.11 18.03
C GLN A 238 -16.68 -0.54 17.42
N VAL A 239 -16.88 -0.30 16.13
CA VAL A 239 -17.95 -0.90 15.33
C VAL A 239 -17.33 -1.73 14.22
N LEU A 240 -17.74 -2.98 14.13
CA LEU A 240 -17.42 -3.86 13.02
C LEU A 240 -18.47 -3.69 11.94
N TYR A 241 -18.07 -3.12 10.80
CA TYR A 241 -18.85 -3.12 9.56
C TYR A 241 -18.39 -4.30 8.72
N PHE A 242 -19.31 -5.08 8.20
CA PHE A 242 -18.93 -6.24 7.40
C PHE A 242 -19.95 -6.58 6.34
N ASP A 243 -19.46 -7.17 5.27
CA ASP A 243 -20.25 -7.76 4.21
C ASP A 243 -20.10 -9.28 4.26
N TYR A 244 -21.19 -10.00 4.03
CA TYR A 244 -21.28 -11.44 4.11
C TYR A 244 -21.99 -12.01 2.89
N LYS A 245 -21.34 -12.89 2.14
CA LYS A 245 -21.93 -13.62 1.01
C LYS A 245 -22.69 -14.84 1.51
N THR A 246 -23.88 -15.02 0.99
CA THR A 246 -24.67 -16.23 1.22
C THR A 246 -25.45 -16.58 -0.05
N TYR A 247 -26.18 -17.69 -0.01
CA TYR A 247 -26.96 -18.15 -1.13
C TYR A 247 -28.44 -17.91 -0.89
N HIS A 248 -29.12 -17.43 -1.93
CA HIS A 248 -30.58 -17.30 -1.94
C HIS A 248 -31.16 -18.10 -3.09
N ASN A 249 -32.26 -18.80 -2.83
CA ASN A 249 -32.96 -19.55 -3.87
C ASN A 249 -33.95 -18.65 -4.59
N GLN A 250 -33.73 -18.43 -5.90
CA GLN A 250 -34.72 -17.81 -6.76
C GLN A 250 -35.57 -18.89 -7.41
N VAL A 251 -36.88 -18.79 -7.25
CA VAL A 251 -37.85 -19.68 -7.84
C VAL A 251 -38.60 -18.94 -8.92
N PHE A 252 -38.60 -19.53 -10.13
CA PHE A 252 -39.31 -18.99 -11.26
C PHE A 252 -40.45 -19.92 -11.65
N LYS A 253 -41.59 -19.31 -11.91
CA LYS A 253 -42.72 -19.94 -12.60
C LYS A 253 -42.54 -19.70 -14.09
N ILE A 254 -42.27 -20.75 -14.86
CA ILE A 254 -42.16 -20.67 -16.31
C ILE A 254 -43.51 -21.13 -16.91
N LYS A 255 -44.02 -20.30 -17.79
CA LYS A 255 -45.23 -20.61 -18.57
C LYS A 255 -44.90 -20.51 -20.05
N GLU A 256 -45.20 -21.57 -20.81
CA GLU A 256 -45.19 -21.51 -22.23
C GLU A 256 -46.50 -20.89 -22.72
N THR A 257 -46.42 -19.84 -23.52
CA THR A 257 -47.58 -19.21 -24.15
C THR A 257 -48.01 -20.04 -25.38
N PRO A 258 -49.28 -19.98 -25.81
CA PRO A 258 -49.76 -20.70 -27.01
C PRO A 258 -48.99 -20.36 -28.29
N GLN A 259 -48.16 -19.32 -28.27
CA GLN A 259 -47.33 -18.85 -29.37
C GLN A 259 -45.87 -19.36 -29.26
N GLY A 260 -45.58 -20.29 -28.34
CA GLY A 260 -44.25 -20.86 -28.15
C GLY A 260 -43.24 -19.95 -27.38
N LEU A 261 -43.69 -18.80 -26.82
CA LEU A 261 -42.86 -17.92 -26.05
C LEU A 261 -42.87 -18.35 -24.56
N MET A 262 -41.67 -18.53 -23.98
CA MET A 262 -41.54 -18.79 -22.54
C MET A 262 -41.59 -17.48 -21.77
N LYS A 263 -42.48 -17.40 -20.79
CA LYS A 263 -42.56 -16.28 -19.84
C LYS A 263 -42.18 -16.75 -18.43
N ALA A 264 -41.09 -16.20 -17.88
CA ALA A 264 -40.65 -16.47 -16.51
C ALA A 264 -41.17 -15.38 -15.56
N LEU A 265 -41.69 -15.79 -14.41
CA LEU A 265 -42.14 -14.90 -13.34
C LEU A 265 -41.54 -15.38 -12.03
N GLU A 266 -40.83 -14.51 -11.33
CA GLU A 266 -40.28 -14.81 -10.00
C GLU A 266 -41.38 -15.02 -8.95
N LYS A 267 -41.22 -16.04 -8.13
CA LYS A 267 -42.16 -16.45 -7.09
C LYS A 267 -41.45 -16.70 -5.78
N PRO A 268 -42.16 -16.62 -4.62
CA PRO A 268 -41.60 -17.02 -3.33
C PRO A 268 -41.12 -18.48 -3.36
N ASP A 269 -40.14 -18.79 -2.52
CA ASP A 269 -39.53 -20.14 -2.43
C ASP A 269 -40.58 -21.25 -2.10
N SER A 270 -41.64 -20.89 -1.38
CA SER A 270 -42.76 -21.76 -1.04
C SER A 270 -43.71 -22.09 -2.22
N PHE A 271 -43.45 -21.52 -3.41
CA PHE A 271 -44.34 -21.71 -4.54
C PHE A 271 -44.24 -23.14 -5.10
N ASN A 272 -45.36 -23.86 -5.10
CA ASN A 272 -45.57 -25.13 -5.80
C ASN A 272 -46.59 -24.96 -6.91
N PRO A 273 -46.27 -25.32 -8.15
CA PRO A 273 -47.23 -25.25 -9.25
C PRO A 273 -48.37 -26.24 -9.05
N PRO A 274 -49.63 -25.92 -9.40
CA PRO A 274 -50.72 -26.87 -9.41
C PRO A 274 -50.49 -27.98 -10.46
N GLU A 275 -50.85 -29.23 -10.12
CA GLU A 275 -50.58 -30.43 -10.91
C GLU A 275 -51.16 -30.42 -12.35
N ASN A 276 -52.15 -29.57 -12.63
CA ASN A 276 -52.89 -29.58 -13.90
C ASN A 276 -52.58 -28.41 -14.85
N ASN A 277 -51.49 -27.65 -14.66
CA ASN A 277 -51.21 -26.48 -15.49
C ASN A 277 -49.85 -26.61 -16.17
N ASN A 278 -49.75 -26.05 -17.38
CA ASN A 278 -48.52 -25.92 -18.17
C ASN A 278 -47.51 -24.95 -17.54
N PHE A 279 -47.25 -25.12 -16.26
CA PHE A 279 -46.30 -24.32 -15.51
C PHE A 279 -45.16 -25.21 -15.00
N GLU A 280 -43.97 -24.79 -15.26
CA GLU A 280 -42.75 -25.41 -14.73
C GLU A 280 -42.18 -24.57 -13.61
N ARG A 281 -41.72 -25.22 -12.54
CA ARG A 281 -40.97 -24.58 -11.47
C ARG A 281 -39.48 -24.80 -11.74
N VAL A 282 -38.77 -23.72 -11.98
CA VAL A 282 -37.32 -23.75 -12.07
C VAL A 282 -36.76 -22.94 -10.93
N SER A 283 -35.85 -23.55 -10.15
CA SER A 283 -35.16 -22.89 -9.08
C SER A 283 -33.68 -22.81 -9.40
N ARG A 284 -33.07 -21.68 -9.10
CA ARG A 284 -31.63 -21.48 -9.16
C ARG A 284 -31.14 -20.89 -7.84
N SER A 285 -29.93 -21.25 -7.43
CA SER A 285 -29.27 -20.65 -6.30
C SER A 285 -28.40 -19.49 -6.80
N ILE A 286 -28.58 -18.33 -6.22
CA ILE A 286 -27.76 -17.15 -6.50
C ILE A 286 -27.05 -16.68 -5.23
N GLU A 287 -25.85 -16.14 -5.41
CA GLU A 287 -25.18 -15.45 -4.32
C GLU A 287 -25.84 -14.09 -4.05
N VAL A 288 -25.95 -13.75 -2.78
CA VAL A 288 -26.42 -12.45 -2.30
C VAL A 288 -25.47 -11.94 -1.22
N LEU A 289 -25.40 -10.63 -1.10
CA LEU A 289 -24.56 -9.94 -0.14
C LEU A 289 -25.43 -9.33 0.96
N TYR A 290 -25.10 -9.61 2.20
CA TYR A 290 -25.67 -8.97 3.37
C TYR A 290 -24.65 -8.00 3.95
N THR A 291 -25.11 -6.80 4.30
CA THR A 291 -24.32 -5.80 4.99
C THR A 291 -24.76 -5.72 6.44
N GLY A 292 -23.79 -5.80 7.35
CA GLY A 292 -24.02 -5.76 8.78
C GLY A 292 -23.14 -4.76 9.50
N ALA A 293 -23.62 -4.28 10.64
CA ALA A 293 -22.84 -3.50 11.59
C ALA A 293 -23.06 -4.03 13.01
N LYS A 294 -22.00 -4.22 13.76
CA LYS A 294 -22.01 -4.73 15.12
C LYS A 294 -21.09 -3.91 16.01
N VAL A 295 -21.61 -3.43 17.14
CA VAL A 295 -20.76 -2.83 18.18
C VAL A 295 -19.97 -3.92 18.88
N LEU A 296 -18.64 -3.81 18.91
CA LEU A 296 -17.79 -4.77 19.59
C LEU A 296 -18.00 -4.68 21.11
N GLY A 297 -18.20 -5.83 21.73
CA GLY A 297 -18.59 -5.92 23.16
C GLY A 297 -20.09 -6.00 23.40
N SER A 298 -20.94 -5.62 22.44
CA SER A 298 -22.38 -5.86 22.47
C SER A 298 -22.75 -7.20 21.83
N ASN A 299 -23.83 -7.82 22.30
CA ASN A 299 -24.37 -9.03 21.68
C ASN A 299 -25.36 -8.73 20.54
N GLU A 300 -25.79 -7.50 20.40
CA GLU A 300 -26.78 -7.11 19.42
C GLU A 300 -26.12 -6.57 18.15
N MET A 301 -26.73 -6.89 17.02
CA MET A 301 -26.38 -6.31 15.73
C MET A 301 -27.15 -5.01 15.54
N VAL A 302 -26.45 -3.96 15.18
CA VAL A 302 -27.05 -2.65 14.96
C VAL A 302 -27.69 -2.57 13.57
N LYS A 303 -27.08 -3.25 12.59
CA LYS A 303 -27.53 -3.33 11.21
C LYS A 303 -27.36 -4.73 10.68
N TRP A 304 -28.37 -5.24 10.00
CA TRP A 304 -28.31 -6.48 9.22
C TRP A 304 -29.36 -6.44 8.14
N GLU A 305 -28.94 -6.17 6.92
CA GLU A 305 -29.81 -6.04 5.77
C GLU A 305 -29.19 -6.57 4.50
N LEU A 306 -30.02 -6.87 3.50
CA LEU A 306 -29.57 -7.21 2.17
C LEU A 306 -28.90 -5.98 1.55
N ALA A 307 -27.67 -6.12 1.03
CA ALA A 307 -26.99 -5.01 0.40
C ALA A 307 -27.78 -4.50 -0.81
N GLU A 308 -28.04 -3.21 -0.85
CA GLU A 308 -28.76 -2.58 -1.96
C GLU A 308 -27.91 -2.56 -3.25
N ASN A 309 -26.60 -2.43 -3.08
CA ASN A 309 -25.64 -2.28 -4.18
C ASN A 309 -24.83 -3.56 -4.38
N MET A 310 -25.43 -4.55 -5.02
CA MET A 310 -24.74 -5.79 -5.38
C MET A 310 -24.21 -5.69 -6.81
N SER A 311 -22.91 -5.70 -6.97
CA SER A 311 -22.22 -5.82 -8.24
C SER A 311 -22.10 -7.29 -8.62
N ARG A 312 -22.39 -7.62 -9.89
CA ARG A 312 -22.34 -8.98 -10.41
C ARG A 312 -21.45 -9.05 -11.65
N PRO A 313 -20.53 -10.03 -11.73
CA PRO A 313 -19.70 -10.19 -12.90
C PRO A 313 -20.56 -10.50 -14.14
N THR A 314 -20.20 -9.91 -15.26
CA THR A 314 -20.92 -10.11 -16.54
C THR A 314 -20.86 -11.57 -17.03
N ALA A 315 -19.76 -12.25 -16.72
CA ALA A 315 -19.56 -13.65 -17.09
C ALA A 315 -20.47 -14.63 -16.34
N ASP A 316 -20.78 -14.33 -15.06
CA ASP A 316 -21.62 -15.18 -14.21
C ASP A 316 -22.46 -14.31 -13.26
N THR A 317 -23.68 -14.04 -13.69
CA THR A 317 -24.65 -13.23 -12.91
C THR A 317 -25.19 -13.93 -11.67
N THR A 318 -24.85 -15.19 -11.44
CA THR A 318 -25.22 -15.91 -10.21
C THR A 318 -24.30 -15.59 -9.04
N LYS A 319 -23.10 -15.06 -9.33
CA LYS A 319 -22.12 -14.61 -8.34
C LYS A 319 -22.32 -13.15 -7.98
N VAL A 320 -21.82 -12.76 -6.81
CA VAL A 320 -21.79 -11.38 -6.36
C VAL A 320 -20.35 -10.98 -5.98
N GLU A 321 -19.97 -9.79 -6.33
CA GLU A 321 -18.69 -9.21 -5.92
C GLU A 321 -18.81 -8.56 -4.54
N MET A 322 -17.71 -8.55 -3.78
CA MET A 322 -17.66 -7.83 -2.52
C MET A 322 -17.54 -6.32 -2.77
N ASN A 323 -18.10 -5.50 -1.86
CA ASN A 323 -17.88 -4.05 -1.88
C ASN A 323 -16.45 -3.66 -1.41
N TYR A 324 -15.73 -4.61 -0.84
CA TYR A 324 -14.33 -4.46 -0.47
C TYR A 324 -13.43 -5.07 -1.54
N ALA A 325 -12.54 -4.27 -2.09
CA ALA A 325 -11.49 -4.71 -3.00
C ALA A 325 -10.19 -4.89 -2.21
N LEU A 326 -9.76 -6.14 -2.05
CA LEU A 326 -8.52 -6.50 -1.38
C LEU A 326 -7.52 -7.01 -2.42
N CYS A 327 -6.25 -6.70 -2.20
CA CYS A 327 -5.18 -7.21 -3.05
C CYS A 327 -3.92 -7.46 -2.21
N ALA A 328 -3.39 -8.68 -2.30
CA ALA A 328 -2.12 -9.05 -1.68
C ALA A 328 -1.26 -9.84 -2.70
N PRO A 329 -0.53 -9.17 -3.60
CA PRO A 329 0.17 -9.79 -4.72
C PRO A 329 1.20 -10.86 -4.31
N ARG A 330 1.67 -10.80 -3.07
CA ARG A 330 2.67 -11.72 -2.52
C ARG A 330 2.07 -12.57 -1.42
N MET A 331 1.01 -13.27 -1.74
CA MET A 331 0.40 -14.25 -0.86
C MET A 331 0.86 -15.66 -1.23
N TYR A 332 1.25 -16.43 -0.22
CA TYR A 332 1.55 -17.85 -0.37
C TYR A 332 0.93 -18.62 0.80
N LYS A 333 0.03 -19.53 0.50
CA LYS A 333 -0.72 -20.33 1.49
C LYS A 333 -1.34 -19.48 2.60
N GLY A 334 -2.03 -18.41 2.23
CA GLY A 334 -2.67 -17.47 3.15
C GLY A 334 -1.71 -16.54 3.92
N ARG A 335 -0.40 -16.66 3.71
CA ARG A 335 0.60 -15.80 4.33
C ARG A 335 0.96 -14.66 3.40
N ILE A 336 0.76 -13.43 3.86
CA ILE A 336 1.08 -12.22 3.14
C ILE A 336 2.51 -11.80 3.49
N GLU A 337 3.32 -11.52 2.46
CA GLU A 337 4.68 -11.03 2.60
C GLU A 337 4.83 -9.64 1.97
N SER A 338 5.33 -8.69 2.75
CA SER A 338 5.60 -7.35 2.24
C SER A 338 6.99 -7.24 1.60
N LEU A 339 7.20 -6.20 0.79
CA LEU A 339 8.52 -5.88 0.27
C LEU A 339 9.48 -5.51 1.40
N VAL A 340 8.99 -4.72 2.35
CA VAL A 340 9.77 -4.26 3.51
C VAL A 340 10.19 -5.42 4.40
N SER A 341 9.31 -6.40 4.65
CA SER A 341 9.65 -7.56 5.50
C SER A 341 10.83 -8.34 4.96
N LYS A 342 11.00 -8.42 3.63
CA LYS A 342 12.15 -9.08 2.99
C LYS A 342 13.43 -8.26 3.09
N CYS A 343 13.32 -6.94 3.23
CA CYS A 343 14.46 -6.04 3.30
C CYS A 343 14.95 -5.76 4.73
N ILE A 344 14.16 -6.10 5.77
CA ILE A 344 14.51 -5.80 7.17
C ILE A 344 15.86 -6.41 7.56
N GLY A 345 16.15 -7.65 7.15
CA GLY A 345 17.42 -8.30 7.47
C GLY A 345 18.65 -7.55 6.93
N PHE A 346 18.54 -6.97 5.74
CA PHE A 346 19.60 -6.14 5.18
C PHE A 346 19.73 -4.81 5.93
N ALA A 347 18.61 -4.19 6.30
CA ALA A 347 18.61 -2.97 7.08
C ALA A 347 19.23 -3.17 8.47
N ASP A 348 18.94 -4.29 9.12
CA ASP A 348 19.56 -4.67 10.39
C ASP A 348 21.08 -4.85 10.24
N MET A 349 21.53 -5.51 9.16
CA MET A 349 22.95 -5.69 8.88
C MET A 349 23.66 -4.34 8.67
N ILE A 350 23.05 -3.43 7.90
CA ILE A 350 23.57 -2.07 7.70
C ILE A 350 23.65 -1.33 9.03
N GLN A 351 22.62 -1.42 9.86
CA GLN A 351 22.61 -0.78 11.18
C GLN A 351 23.70 -1.33 12.10
N LEU A 352 23.87 -2.65 12.17
CA LEU A 352 24.93 -3.26 12.96
C LEU A 352 26.34 -2.87 12.45
N THR A 353 26.52 -2.79 11.14
CA THR A 353 27.76 -2.33 10.53
C THR A 353 28.04 -0.86 10.90
N HIS A 354 27.00 -0.01 10.84
CA HIS A 354 27.11 1.39 11.22
C HIS A 354 27.48 1.55 12.71
N LEU A 355 26.84 0.81 13.60
CA LEU A 355 27.19 0.81 15.03
C LEU A 355 28.61 0.32 15.30
N LYS A 356 29.05 -0.75 14.60
CA LYS A 356 30.44 -1.23 14.69
C LYS A 356 31.43 -0.20 14.17
N LEU A 357 31.09 0.50 13.08
CA LEU A 357 31.90 1.59 12.55
C LEU A 357 32.04 2.73 13.57
N GLN A 358 30.92 3.15 14.20
CA GLN A 358 30.93 4.15 15.28
C GLN A 358 31.83 3.69 16.44
N GLN A 359 31.73 2.41 16.82
CA GLN A 359 32.58 1.84 17.87
C GLN A 359 34.07 1.88 17.52
N VAL A 360 34.44 1.59 16.27
CA VAL A 360 35.82 1.67 15.80
C VAL A 360 36.28 3.12 15.79
N LEU A 361 35.46 4.03 15.25
CA LEU A 361 35.76 5.46 15.19
C LEU A 361 35.90 6.08 16.59
N SER A 362 35.07 5.68 17.56
CA SER A 362 35.18 6.16 18.94
C SER A 362 36.46 5.69 19.65
N ARG A 363 37.03 4.56 19.21
CA ARG A 363 38.32 4.04 19.69
C ARG A 363 39.53 4.60 18.94
N MET A 364 39.29 5.21 17.77
CA MET A 364 40.31 5.93 17.03
C MET A 364 40.53 7.33 17.69
N VAL A 365 40.88 7.33 18.95
CA VAL A 365 41.56 8.50 19.52
C VAL A 365 42.83 8.68 18.68
N PRO A 366 43.20 9.93 18.33
CA PRO A 366 44.49 10.20 17.69
C PRO A 366 45.57 9.45 18.46
N ASP A 367 46.40 8.76 17.70
CA ASP A 367 47.42 7.82 18.21
C ASP A 367 47.83 8.13 19.64
N GLY A 368 47.37 7.25 20.56
CA GLY A 368 47.62 7.47 21.97
C GLY A 368 49.14 7.59 22.24
N VAL A 369 49.51 8.41 23.12
CA VAL A 369 50.92 8.54 23.54
C VAL A 369 51.10 7.89 24.88
N TYR A 370 52.16 7.13 25.02
CA TYR A 370 52.63 6.69 26.34
C TYR A 370 53.54 7.77 26.89
N LEU A 371 53.16 8.32 28.02
CA LEU A 371 53.90 9.37 28.73
C LEU A 371 54.60 8.76 29.93
N ASP A 372 55.91 8.84 29.92
CA ASP A 372 56.69 8.59 31.14
C ASP A 372 56.72 9.89 31.98
N MET A 373 55.92 9.88 33.04
CA MET A 373 55.74 11.04 33.92
C MET A 373 57.03 11.44 34.59
N ASP A 374 57.85 10.48 34.98
CA ASP A 374 59.13 10.74 35.67
C ASP A 374 60.16 11.27 34.67
N GLY A 375 60.21 10.71 33.47
CA GLY A 375 61.09 11.19 32.42
C GLY A 375 60.75 12.60 31.93
N LEU A 376 59.47 13.02 31.96
CA LEU A 376 59.04 14.36 31.62
C LEU A 376 59.39 15.39 32.73
N ALA A 377 59.30 14.99 33.98
CA ALA A 377 59.63 15.85 35.11
C ALA A 377 61.13 16.17 35.17
N GLU A 378 61.98 15.34 34.58
CA GLU A 378 63.45 15.57 34.52
C GLU A 378 63.88 16.49 33.36
N VAL A 379 62.94 16.82 32.40
CA VAL A 379 63.30 17.69 31.26
C VAL A 379 63.26 19.15 31.66
N ASP A 380 64.42 19.77 31.76
CA ASP A 380 64.59 21.21 31.97
C ASP A 380 64.50 21.98 30.65
N LEU A 381 63.57 22.93 30.55
CA LEU A 381 63.40 23.82 29.41
C LEU A 381 64.51 24.83 29.18
N GLY A 382 65.50 24.86 30.04
CA GLY A 382 66.62 25.82 30.02
C GLY A 382 66.36 27.09 30.80
N ASN A 383 65.23 27.21 31.46
CA ASN A 383 64.81 28.32 32.29
C ASN A 383 64.81 27.97 33.81
N GLY A 384 65.32 26.81 34.19
CA GLY A 384 65.21 26.29 35.54
C GLY A 384 63.82 25.85 35.96
N THR A 385 62.90 25.69 35.03
CA THR A 385 61.56 25.16 35.26
C THR A 385 61.41 23.86 34.53
N ASN A 386 60.91 22.84 35.24
CA ASN A 386 60.63 21.53 34.64
C ASN A 386 59.26 21.51 33.97
N TYR A 387 59.09 20.66 32.95
CA TYR A 387 57.80 20.48 32.30
C TYR A 387 56.73 19.95 33.25
N ASN A 388 55.59 20.63 33.24
CA ASN A 388 54.43 20.06 33.87
C ASN A 388 53.84 19.02 32.85
N PRO A 389 53.64 17.76 33.28
CA PRO A 389 53.09 16.73 32.38
C PRO A 389 51.78 17.11 31.70
N ALA A 390 50.93 17.88 32.37
CA ALA A 390 49.67 18.36 31.80
C ALA A 390 49.88 19.41 30.67
N GLU A 391 50.90 20.29 30.82
CA GLU A 391 51.23 21.25 29.76
C GLU A 391 51.91 20.59 28.56
N ALA A 392 52.72 19.57 28.78
CA ALA A 392 53.31 18.77 27.71
C ALA A 392 52.26 18.02 26.91
N LEU A 393 51.27 17.47 27.60
CA LEU A 393 50.12 16.81 26.95
C LEU A 393 49.29 17.79 26.12
N ASN A 394 48.99 18.96 26.66
CA ASN A 394 48.27 20.01 25.96
C ASN A 394 49.04 20.53 24.74
N MET A 395 50.34 20.70 24.85
CA MET A 395 51.20 21.10 23.75
C MET A 395 51.22 20.03 22.64
N TYR A 396 51.31 18.76 23.03
CA TYR A 396 51.23 17.66 22.06
C TYR A 396 49.91 17.66 21.30
N PHE A 397 48.79 17.80 21.98
CA PHE A 397 47.48 17.84 21.31
C PHE A 397 47.27 19.10 20.47
N GLN A 398 47.89 20.21 20.79
CA GLN A 398 47.74 21.46 20.04
C GLN A 398 48.71 21.56 18.86
N THR A 399 49.94 21.11 19.01
CA THR A 399 51.02 21.31 18.03
C THR A 399 51.52 20.02 17.37
N GLY A 400 51.11 18.85 17.91
CA GLY A 400 51.57 17.54 17.45
C GLY A 400 53.02 17.22 17.79
N SER A 401 53.69 18.10 18.54
CA SER A 401 55.09 17.94 18.91
C SER A 401 55.37 18.41 20.33
N ILE A 402 56.34 17.79 20.96
CA ILE A 402 56.91 18.24 22.25
C ILE A 402 58.41 18.48 22.04
N VAL A 403 58.88 19.64 22.46
CA VAL A 403 60.28 20.00 22.38
C VAL A 403 60.90 19.78 23.77
N GLY A 404 61.90 18.87 23.83
CA GLY A 404 62.60 18.56 25.06
C GLY A 404 64.10 18.48 24.85
N ARG A 405 64.89 18.52 25.94
CA ARG A 405 66.32 18.33 25.91
C ARG A 405 66.68 16.83 25.89
N SER A 406 67.64 16.47 25.07
CA SER A 406 68.13 15.08 24.94
C SER A 406 69.29 14.80 25.93
N LEU A 407 69.72 15.78 26.71
CA LEU A 407 70.81 15.64 27.67
C LEU A 407 70.32 15.85 29.10
N THR A 408 70.69 14.99 30.02
CA THR A 408 70.49 15.17 31.46
C THR A 408 71.37 16.29 31.98
N GLN A 409 71.07 16.84 33.18
CA GLN A 409 71.84 17.89 33.84
C GLN A 409 73.30 17.53 34.01
N ASP A 410 73.66 16.26 34.12
CA ASP A 410 74.98 15.73 34.24
C ASP A 410 75.70 15.50 32.90
N GLY A 411 75.12 15.86 31.76
CA GLY A 411 75.70 15.77 30.44
C GLY A 411 75.65 14.38 29.77
N ASP A 412 75.07 13.43 30.41
CA ASP A 412 74.89 12.11 29.83
C ASP A 412 73.73 12.10 28.82
N MET A 413 73.93 11.50 27.67
CA MET A 413 72.91 11.24 26.72
C MET A 413 71.88 10.25 27.34
N ASN A 414 70.62 10.63 27.36
CA ASN A 414 69.52 9.77 27.78
C ASN A 414 69.28 8.70 26.69
N ALA A 415 70.29 7.90 26.41
CA ALA A 415 70.25 6.89 25.39
C ALA A 415 69.37 5.72 25.84
N GLY A 416 68.14 5.71 25.39
CA GLY A 416 67.22 4.59 25.55
C GLY A 416 65.90 4.85 26.21
N LYS A 417 65.67 6.06 26.80
CA LYS A 417 64.36 6.42 27.29
C LYS A 417 63.75 7.51 26.41
N VAL A 418 62.78 7.14 25.62
CA VAL A 418 61.91 8.07 24.87
C VAL A 418 60.80 8.41 25.80
N PRO A 419 60.75 9.68 26.37
CA PRO A 419 59.73 10.08 27.36
C PRO A 419 58.30 10.08 26.77
N ILE A 420 58.18 10.04 25.45
CA ILE A 420 56.91 9.99 24.75
C ILE A 420 57.02 8.94 23.63
N GLN A 421 56.21 7.95 23.70
CA GLN A 421 56.14 6.92 22.70
C GLN A 421 54.74 6.90 22.06
N GLU A 422 54.66 7.05 20.75
CA GLU A 422 53.43 6.92 20.01
C GLU A 422 52.95 5.45 20.03
N LEU A 423 51.71 5.26 20.46
CA LEU A 423 51.02 3.98 20.32
C LEU A 423 50.50 3.87 18.89
N ASN A 424 51.26 3.23 18.03
CA ASN A 424 50.90 3.07 16.63
C ASN A 424 49.64 2.19 16.47
N SER A 425 48.51 2.81 16.12
CA SER A 425 47.24 2.13 15.89
C SER A 425 47.01 1.74 14.42
N SER A 426 48.10 1.52 13.66
CA SER A 426 48.03 1.15 12.22
C SER A 426 47.10 -0.06 11.90
N SER A 427 46.76 -0.88 12.92
CA SER A 427 45.73 -1.92 12.80
C SER A 427 44.28 -1.39 12.66
N GLY A 428 44.02 -0.12 13.03
CA GLY A 428 42.71 0.52 12.93
C GLY A 428 42.36 0.89 11.50
N GLN A 429 43.33 1.39 10.72
CA GLN A 429 43.11 1.81 9.33
C GLN A 429 42.71 0.62 8.43
N GLY A 430 43.33 -0.54 8.63
CA GLY A 430 42.98 -1.76 7.89
C GLY A 430 41.57 -2.28 8.18
N LYS A 431 41.11 -2.11 9.43
CA LYS A 431 39.75 -2.50 9.84
C LYS A 431 38.67 -1.56 9.29
N ILE A 432 38.95 -0.28 9.13
CA ILE A 432 38.04 0.69 8.52
C ILE A 432 37.92 0.41 7.02
N ASN A 433 39.03 0.20 6.31
CA ASN A 433 39.01 -0.12 4.89
C ASN A 433 38.31 -1.44 4.58
N ALA A 434 38.20 -2.36 5.53
CA ALA A 434 37.43 -3.60 5.41
C ALA A 434 35.95 -3.43 5.74
N LEU A 435 35.53 -2.33 6.40
CA LEU A 435 34.14 -2.04 6.77
C LEU A 435 33.45 -1.07 5.79
N ILE A 436 34.21 -0.26 5.04
CA ILE A 436 33.78 0.57 3.94
C ILE A 436 33.70 -0.26 2.67
#